data_e869ccefa7ac4d6b51bcd20480369de0
#
_entry.id   e869ccefa7ac4d6b51bcd20480369de0
#
_cell.length_a   1.000
_cell.length_b   1.000
_cell.length_c   1.000
_cell.angle_alpha   90.00
_cell.angle_beta   90.00
_cell.angle_gamma   90.00
#
_symmetry.space_group_name_H-M   'P 1'
#
loop_
_entity.id
_entity.type
_entity.pdbx_description
1 polymer ?
#
loop_
_entity_poly.entity_id
_entity_poly.type
_entity_poly.pdbx_seq_one_letter_code
_entity_poly.pdbx_strand_id
1 'polypeptide(L)'
;LDLEYDMRRRCPHFAETFATLEPDNARVVEKFKCNLDVPFGDTELQKLDVWPGTGSAPMLMFIHGGYWKAFDKAMFRFVSERFLEVGACVVLNNYDLCPNVTMDTIVDQNRKALKWIYDHSKELGCDRDRFFVTGHSAGGHLSAILASTDWRNFGLSKNPINRAFPVSGLYDLEPLRLSYLNADLLMSEEDCKRVSPIHMVPDEAPPMIIAVGGGETDEFKRQSRI
;
A
#
# COMPACT_ATOMS: atom_id res chain seq x y z
N LEU A 1 15.89 18.25 5.25
CA LEU A 1 15.10 17.01 4.97
C LEU A 1 14.02 16.78 6.03
N ASP A 2 14.34 16.87 7.32
CA ASP A 2 13.38 16.56 8.40
C ASP A 2 12.06 17.32 8.26
N LEU A 3 12.12 18.62 7.95
CA LEU A 3 10.93 19.46 7.75
C LEU A 3 10.07 19.03 6.54
N GLU A 4 10.69 18.44 5.54
CA GLU A 4 10.01 17.96 4.35
C GLU A 4 9.19 16.69 4.62
N TYR A 5 9.61 15.89 5.61
CA TYR A 5 8.95 14.65 6.00
C TYR A 5 8.13 14.77 7.30
N ASP A 6 8.19 15.92 8.02
CA ASP A 6 7.40 16.15 9.24
C ASP A 6 5.95 16.53 8.89
N MET A 7 5.15 15.54 8.55
CA MET A 7 3.75 15.73 8.21
C MET A 7 2.90 16.21 9.40
N ARG A 8 3.28 15.89 10.64
CA ARG A 8 2.56 16.36 11.84
C ARG A 8 2.69 17.87 12.01
N ARG A 9 3.85 18.42 11.69
CA ARG A 9 4.07 19.87 11.73
C ARG A 9 3.25 20.60 10.65
N ARG A 10 3.12 20.01 9.46
CA ARG A 10 2.34 20.59 8.36
C ARG A 10 0.84 20.44 8.53
N CYS A 11 0.41 19.35 9.14
CA CYS A 11 -0.99 19.02 9.40
C CYS A 11 -1.22 18.93 10.91
N PRO A 12 -1.24 20.05 11.65
CA PRO A 12 -1.37 20.04 13.11
C PRO A 12 -2.67 19.42 13.59
N HIS A 13 -3.72 19.42 12.75
CA HIS A 13 -5.02 18.80 13.00
C HIS A 13 -5.13 17.36 12.48
N PHE A 14 -3.99 16.71 12.23
CA PHE A 14 -3.96 15.36 11.66
C PHE A 14 -4.79 14.36 12.46
N ALA A 15 -4.64 14.32 13.79
CA ALA A 15 -5.38 13.39 14.66
C ALA A 15 -6.89 13.67 14.63
N GLU A 16 -7.30 14.94 14.65
CA GLU A 16 -8.69 15.35 14.53
C GLU A 16 -9.27 14.94 13.17
N THR A 17 -8.52 15.16 12.09
CA THR A 17 -8.95 14.74 10.74
C THR A 17 -9.16 13.23 10.66
N PHE A 18 -8.23 12.43 11.20
CA PHE A 18 -8.40 10.97 11.23
C PHE A 18 -9.60 10.54 12.09
N ALA A 19 -9.86 11.21 13.20
CA ALA A 19 -11.04 10.93 14.03
C ALA A 19 -12.36 11.17 13.27
N THR A 20 -12.40 12.12 12.35
CA THR A 20 -13.60 12.35 11.52
C THR A 20 -13.89 11.23 10.51
N LEU A 21 -12.91 10.36 10.20
CA LEU A 21 -13.07 9.24 9.28
C LEU A 21 -13.63 7.97 9.94
N GLU A 22 -13.65 7.91 11.27
CA GLU A 22 -14.13 6.74 11.99
C GLU A 22 -15.59 6.34 11.67
N PRO A 23 -16.55 7.28 11.59
CA PRO A 23 -17.91 6.97 11.15
C PRO A 23 -17.97 6.41 9.72
N ASP A 24 -17.10 6.88 8.83
CA ASP A 24 -17.03 6.40 7.46
C ASP A 24 -16.44 4.98 7.38
N ASN A 25 -15.43 4.68 8.20
CA ASN A 25 -14.88 3.33 8.35
C ASN A 25 -15.93 2.34 8.84
N ALA A 26 -16.71 2.70 9.86
CA ALA A 26 -17.79 1.88 10.41
C ALA A 26 -18.90 1.65 9.36
N ARG A 27 -19.32 2.72 8.67
CA ARG A 27 -20.36 2.67 7.64
C ARG A 27 -20.04 1.67 6.52
N VAL A 28 -18.80 1.59 6.06
CA VAL A 28 -18.42 0.66 4.99
C VAL A 28 -18.56 -0.79 5.45
N VAL A 29 -18.19 -1.09 6.68
CA VAL A 29 -18.32 -2.43 7.27
C VAL A 29 -19.79 -2.82 7.44
N GLU A 30 -20.64 -1.88 7.83
CA GLU A 30 -22.08 -2.11 8.01
C GLU A 30 -22.81 -2.25 6.66
N LYS A 31 -22.45 -1.42 5.67
CA LYS A 31 -23.14 -1.33 4.38
C LYS A 31 -22.80 -2.48 3.43
N PHE A 32 -21.58 -3.00 3.47
CA PHE A 32 -21.10 -4.00 2.53
C PHE A 32 -20.64 -5.27 3.24
N LYS A 33 -21.06 -6.44 2.72
CA LYS A 33 -20.61 -7.73 3.25
C LYS A 33 -19.09 -7.85 3.15
N CYS A 34 -18.41 -8.14 4.26
CA CYS A 34 -16.97 -8.25 4.31
C CYS A 34 -16.52 -9.41 5.22
N ASN A 35 -15.27 -9.81 5.06
CA ASN A 35 -14.52 -10.66 5.96
C ASN A 35 -13.37 -9.83 6.51
N LEU A 36 -13.37 -9.53 7.78
CA LEU A 36 -12.32 -8.78 8.44
C LEU A 36 -11.25 -9.72 8.99
N ASP A 37 -10.01 -9.23 9.04
CA ASP A 37 -8.86 -9.91 9.65
C ASP A 37 -8.57 -11.30 9.07
N VAL A 38 -8.74 -11.46 7.76
CA VAL A 38 -8.40 -12.71 7.05
C VAL A 38 -6.87 -12.89 7.04
N PRO A 39 -6.32 -13.95 7.67
CA PRO A 39 -4.86 -14.13 7.74
C PRO A 39 -4.29 -14.54 6.37
N PHE A 40 -3.15 -13.94 6.01
CA PHE A 40 -2.35 -14.35 4.85
C PHE A 40 -0.93 -14.79 5.22
N GLY A 41 -0.58 -14.71 6.49
CA GLY A 41 0.73 -15.08 7.04
C GLY A 41 0.66 -15.33 8.53
N ASP A 42 1.84 -15.45 9.17
CA ASP A 42 1.98 -16.02 10.51
C ASP A 42 2.00 -14.97 11.63
N THR A 43 2.15 -13.68 11.31
CA THR A 43 2.18 -12.62 12.33
C THR A 43 0.78 -12.04 12.56
N GLU A 44 0.63 -11.36 13.69
CA GLU A 44 -0.66 -10.75 14.05
C GLU A 44 -1.15 -9.71 13.05
N LEU A 45 -0.23 -8.95 12.42
CA LEU A 45 -0.55 -7.91 11.46
C LEU A 45 -0.64 -8.42 10.00
N GLN A 46 -0.25 -9.66 9.70
CA GLN A 46 -0.43 -10.24 8.37
C GLN A 46 -1.89 -10.65 8.12
N LYS A 47 -2.78 -9.64 8.08
CA LYS A 47 -4.22 -9.79 7.93
C LYS A 47 -4.77 -8.85 6.87
N LEU A 48 -5.83 -9.29 6.22
CA LEU A 48 -6.56 -8.55 5.20
C LEU A 48 -7.98 -8.24 5.67
N ASP A 49 -8.52 -7.08 5.28
CA ASP A 49 -9.96 -6.86 5.25
C ASP A 49 -10.43 -7.04 3.82
N VAL A 50 -11.41 -7.91 3.60
CA VAL A 50 -11.82 -8.35 2.27
C VAL A 50 -13.31 -8.09 2.06
N TRP A 51 -13.64 -7.34 1.03
CA TRP A 51 -14.99 -7.23 0.47
C TRP A 51 -15.03 -8.02 -0.83
N PRO A 52 -15.61 -9.24 -0.83
CA PRO A 52 -15.59 -10.12 -1.98
C PRO A 52 -16.43 -9.56 -3.15
N GLY A 53 -16.02 -9.93 -4.34
CA GLY A 53 -16.74 -9.58 -5.57
C GLY A 53 -17.86 -10.58 -5.92
N THR A 54 -18.49 -10.36 -7.06
CA THR A 54 -19.58 -11.22 -7.58
C THR A 54 -19.17 -11.89 -8.89
N GLY A 55 -18.24 -12.86 -8.81
CA GLY A 55 -17.88 -13.73 -9.92
C GLY A 55 -16.70 -13.26 -10.77
N SER A 56 -16.80 -12.15 -11.49
CA SER A 56 -15.73 -11.59 -12.33
C SER A 56 -15.46 -10.11 -12.04
N ALA A 57 -15.59 -9.72 -10.77
CA ALA A 57 -15.32 -8.36 -10.36
C ALA A 57 -13.84 -7.99 -10.54
N PRO A 58 -13.51 -6.74 -10.91
CA PRO A 58 -12.14 -6.26 -10.82
C PRO A 58 -11.68 -6.25 -9.37
N MET A 59 -10.41 -6.53 -9.16
CA MET A 59 -9.82 -6.67 -7.83
C MET A 59 -8.93 -5.47 -7.52
N LEU A 60 -9.15 -4.82 -6.39
CA LEU A 60 -8.35 -3.70 -5.91
C LEU A 60 -7.71 -4.05 -4.58
N MET A 61 -6.38 -3.99 -4.50
CA MET A 61 -5.63 -4.02 -3.26
C MET A 61 -5.24 -2.60 -2.87
N PHE A 62 -5.62 -2.18 -1.67
CA PHE A 62 -5.19 -0.92 -1.07
C PHE A 62 -4.19 -1.17 0.06
N ILE A 63 -3.12 -0.37 0.09
CA ILE A 63 -2.05 -0.44 1.10
C ILE A 63 -2.00 0.89 1.85
N HIS A 64 -2.08 0.83 3.18
CA HIS A 64 -2.08 2.02 4.01
C HIS A 64 -0.70 2.67 4.12
N GLY A 65 -0.69 3.96 4.50
CA GLY A 65 0.49 4.74 4.80
C GLY A 65 0.96 4.60 6.25
N GLY A 66 1.75 5.58 6.72
CA GLY A 66 2.23 5.64 8.11
C GLY A 66 3.73 5.46 8.24
N TYR A 67 4.50 5.82 7.24
CA TYR A 67 5.98 5.68 7.22
C TYR A 67 6.47 4.30 7.65
N TRP A 68 5.74 3.23 7.29
CA TRP A 68 6.03 1.83 7.62
C TRP A 68 6.17 1.54 9.12
N LYS A 69 5.80 2.46 10.00
CA LYS A 69 5.94 2.38 11.47
C LYS A 69 4.68 2.70 12.25
N ALA A 70 3.59 3.01 11.56
CA ALA A 70 2.32 3.40 12.20
C ALA A 70 1.12 3.02 11.34
N PHE A 71 -0.06 3.10 11.97
CA PHE A 71 -1.37 2.87 11.41
C PHE A 71 -1.72 1.39 11.19
N ASP A 72 -2.97 1.20 10.80
CA ASP A 72 -3.61 -0.08 10.55
C ASP A 72 -4.62 0.07 9.42
N LYS A 73 -4.85 -1.00 8.66
CA LYS A 73 -5.82 -1.04 7.57
C LYS A 73 -7.23 -0.56 7.97
N ALA A 74 -7.64 -0.81 9.22
CA ALA A 74 -8.96 -0.43 9.72
C ALA A 74 -9.20 1.08 9.65
N MET A 75 -8.16 1.89 9.78
CA MET A 75 -8.24 3.35 9.68
C MET A 75 -8.53 3.86 8.26
N PHE A 76 -8.46 2.98 7.26
CA PHE A 76 -8.58 3.32 5.83
C PHE A 76 -9.74 2.59 5.14
N ARG A 77 -10.65 1.95 5.89
CA ARG A 77 -11.81 1.24 5.31
C ARG A 77 -12.67 2.13 4.44
N PHE A 78 -12.77 3.42 4.77
CA PHE A 78 -13.52 4.43 4.03
C PHE A 78 -13.13 4.52 2.54
N VAL A 79 -11.88 4.23 2.18
CA VAL A 79 -11.41 4.28 0.79
C VAL A 79 -12.11 3.25 -0.09
N SER A 80 -12.63 2.17 0.51
CA SER A 80 -13.26 1.06 -0.22
C SER A 80 -14.61 1.44 -0.80
N GLU A 81 -15.37 2.35 -0.19
CA GLU A 81 -16.80 2.57 -0.46
C GLU A 81 -17.08 2.80 -1.96
N ARG A 82 -16.36 3.72 -2.59
CA ARG A 82 -16.59 4.04 -4.01
C ARG A 82 -16.27 2.90 -4.97
N PHE A 83 -15.28 2.11 -4.64
CA PHE A 83 -14.93 0.93 -5.46
C PHE A 83 -15.96 -0.19 -5.29
N LEU A 84 -16.49 -0.36 -4.08
CA LEU A 84 -17.56 -1.32 -3.80
C LEU A 84 -18.87 -0.94 -4.50
N GLU A 85 -19.21 0.34 -4.55
CA GLU A 85 -20.40 0.85 -5.25
C GLU A 85 -20.37 0.58 -6.76
N VAL A 86 -19.18 0.49 -7.35
CA VAL A 86 -19.02 0.12 -8.77
C VAL A 86 -18.76 -1.37 -8.98
N GLY A 87 -18.91 -2.18 -7.93
CA GLY A 87 -18.87 -3.64 -8.01
C GLY A 87 -17.46 -4.25 -8.00
N ALA A 88 -16.44 -3.52 -7.54
CA ALA A 88 -15.11 -4.09 -7.37
C ALA A 88 -15.05 -5.00 -6.13
N CYS A 89 -14.17 -6.01 -6.18
CA CYS A 89 -13.66 -6.65 -4.99
C CYS A 89 -12.57 -5.76 -4.40
N VAL A 90 -12.63 -5.46 -3.10
CA VAL A 90 -11.64 -4.61 -2.44
C VAL A 90 -10.96 -5.38 -1.32
N VAL A 91 -9.65 -5.27 -1.25
CA VAL A 91 -8.82 -5.86 -0.20
C VAL A 91 -7.93 -4.77 0.40
N LEU A 92 -8.05 -4.54 1.70
CA LEU A 92 -7.14 -3.70 2.46
C LEU A 92 -6.09 -4.59 3.13
N ASN A 93 -4.83 -4.28 2.85
CA ASN A 93 -3.70 -5.02 3.38
C ASN A 93 -3.11 -4.36 4.63
N ASN A 94 -2.81 -5.19 5.63
CA ASN A 94 -1.98 -4.82 6.77
C ASN A 94 -0.61 -5.49 6.67
N TYR A 95 0.37 -5.01 7.42
CA TYR A 95 1.74 -5.52 7.45
C TYR A 95 2.42 -5.15 8.77
N ASP A 96 3.48 -5.87 9.16
CA ASP A 96 4.26 -5.56 10.35
C ASP A 96 5.00 -4.24 10.18
N LEU A 97 5.34 -3.60 11.30
CA LEU A 97 5.83 -2.23 11.34
C LEU A 97 7.28 -2.16 11.86
N CYS A 98 8.04 -1.21 11.31
CA CYS A 98 9.32 -0.80 11.88
C CYS A 98 9.11 -0.17 13.27
N PRO A 99 10.07 -0.29 14.20
CA PRO A 99 11.36 -0.99 14.07
C PRO A 99 11.29 -2.50 14.39
N ASN A 100 10.10 -3.07 14.63
CA ASN A 100 9.96 -4.48 15.02
C ASN A 100 10.37 -5.43 13.88
N VAL A 101 10.24 -4.98 12.64
CA VAL A 101 10.71 -5.68 11.44
C VAL A 101 11.47 -4.71 10.53
N THR A 102 12.22 -5.25 9.56
CA THR A 102 12.95 -4.47 8.56
C THR A 102 12.05 -4.06 7.40
N MET A 103 12.49 -3.07 6.62
CA MET A 103 11.82 -2.68 5.37
C MET A 103 11.72 -3.83 4.36
N ASP A 104 12.76 -4.68 4.25
CA ASP A 104 12.72 -5.88 3.41
C ASP A 104 11.60 -6.84 3.84
N THR A 105 11.44 -7.03 5.16
CA THR A 105 10.34 -7.86 5.70
C THR A 105 8.98 -7.29 5.31
N ILE A 106 8.78 -5.98 5.43
CA ILE A 106 7.53 -5.32 5.03
C ILE A 106 7.25 -5.50 3.54
N VAL A 107 8.26 -5.31 2.71
CA VAL A 107 8.16 -5.51 1.25
C VAL A 107 7.77 -6.96 0.94
N ASP A 108 8.40 -7.94 1.57
CA ASP A 108 8.10 -9.35 1.34
C ASP A 108 6.71 -9.75 1.85
N GLN A 109 6.26 -9.19 2.96
CA GLN A 109 4.89 -9.40 3.44
C GLN A 109 3.85 -8.85 2.45
N ASN A 110 4.09 -7.69 1.85
CA ASN A 110 3.20 -7.15 0.83
C ASN A 110 3.19 -8.00 -0.45
N ARG A 111 4.34 -8.56 -0.87
CA ARG A 111 4.40 -9.54 -1.96
C ARG A 111 3.61 -10.80 -1.64
N LYS A 112 3.75 -11.34 -0.42
CA LYS A 112 2.96 -12.48 0.06
C LYS A 112 1.47 -12.19 0.07
N ALA A 113 1.07 -11.02 0.55
CA ALA A 113 -0.33 -10.59 0.56
C ALA A 113 -0.92 -10.56 -0.87
N LEU A 114 -0.23 -9.92 -1.82
CA LEU A 114 -0.69 -9.88 -3.21
C LEU A 114 -0.77 -11.28 -3.81
N LYS A 115 0.24 -12.12 -3.59
CA LYS A 115 0.24 -13.51 -4.06
C LYS A 115 -0.92 -14.30 -3.48
N TRP A 116 -1.19 -14.15 -2.18
CA TRP A 116 -2.33 -14.78 -1.53
C TRP A 116 -3.66 -14.33 -2.16
N ILE A 117 -3.87 -13.04 -2.36
CA ILE A 117 -5.06 -12.49 -3.01
C ILE A 117 -5.23 -13.04 -4.42
N TYR A 118 -4.14 -13.12 -5.20
CA TYR A 118 -4.14 -13.65 -6.55
C TYR A 118 -4.55 -15.12 -6.58
N ASP A 119 -3.99 -15.94 -5.68
CA ASP A 119 -4.27 -17.37 -5.60
C ASP A 119 -5.73 -17.66 -5.19
N HIS A 120 -6.28 -16.82 -4.30
CA HIS A 120 -7.67 -16.96 -3.81
C HIS A 120 -8.69 -16.14 -4.61
N SER A 121 -8.30 -15.55 -5.72
CA SER A 121 -9.16 -14.65 -6.52
C SER A 121 -10.52 -15.26 -6.87
N LYS A 122 -10.57 -16.56 -7.22
CA LYS A 122 -11.80 -17.28 -7.52
C LYS A 122 -12.74 -17.38 -6.31
N GLU A 123 -12.20 -17.68 -5.14
CA GLU A 123 -12.93 -17.77 -3.86
C GLU A 123 -13.46 -16.41 -3.43
N LEU A 124 -12.69 -15.36 -3.73
CA LEU A 124 -13.05 -13.97 -3.49
C LEU A 124 -14.07 -13.42 -4.53
N GLY A 125 -14.48 -14.22 -5.52
CA GLY A 125 -15.40 -13.78 -6.56
C GLY A 125 -14.80 -12.74 -7.51
N CYS A 126 -13.51 -12.82 -7.79
CA CYS A 126 -12.76 -11.82 -8.53
C CYS A 126 -12.13 -12.37 -9.80
N ASP A 127 -11.93 -11.50 -10.78
CA ASP A 127 -11.15 -11.78 -11.97
C ASP A 127 -9.67 -11.48 -11.72
N ARG A 128 -8.84 -12.53 -11.65
CA ARG A 128 -7.39 -12.40 -11.42
C ARG A 128 -6.65 -11.66 -12.54
N ASP A 129 -7.24 -11.59 -13.74
CA ASP A 129 -6.67 -10.85 -14.86
C ASP A 129 -7.05 -9.36 -14.86
N ARG A 130 -7.78 -8.91 -13.84
CA ARG A 130 -8.18 -7.51 -13.62
C ARG A 130 -7.79 -7.06 -12.22
N PHE A 131 -6.48 -7.10 -11.93
CA PHE A 131 -5.92 -6.77 -10.63
C PHE A 131 -5.27 -5.38 -10.61
N PHE A 132 -5.71 -4.55 -9.69
CA PHE A 132 -5.25 -3.17 -9.49
C PHE A 132 -4.66 -3.01 -8.08
N VAL A 133 -3.61 -2.20 -7.97
CA VAL A 133 -2.97 -1.89 -6.68
C VAL A 133 -2.92 -0.39 -6.49
N THR A 134 -3.27 0.06 -5.30
CA THR A 134 -3.14 1.45 -4.89
C THR A 134 -2.71 1.55 -3.44
N GLY A 135 -2.23 2.70 -3.05
CA GLY A 135 -1.85 2.98 -1.67
C GLY A 135 -1.42 4.42 -1.50
N HIS A 136 -1.41 4.90 -0.29
CA HIS A 136 -1.06 6.27 0.05
C HIS A 136 0.25 6.32 0.84
N SER A 137 1.14 7.28 0.53
CA SER A 137 2.39 7.52 1.25
C SER A 137 3.29 6.27 1.27
N ALA A 138 3.61 5.68 2.42
CA ALA A 138 4.30 4.38 2.51
C ALA A 138 3.58 3.28 1.72
N GLY A 139 2.23 3.29 1.65
CA GLY A 139 1.46 2.39 0.80
C GLY A 139 1.63 2.69 -0.69
N GLY A 140 1.83 3.95 -1.07
CA GLY A 140 2.19 4.35 -2.43
C GLY A 140 3.56 3.79 -2.85
N HIS A 141 4.54 3.84 -1.97
CA HIS A 141 5.83 3.16 -2.13
C HIS A 141 5.63 1.66 -2.36
N LEU A 142 4.92 0.98 -1.45
CA LEU A 142 4.69 -0.47 -1.53
C LEU A 142 3.92 -0.85 -2.80
N SER A 143 2.98 -0.03 -3.25
CA SER A 143 2.28 -0.23 -4.52
C SER A 143 3.23 -0.18 -5.72
N ALA A 144 4.19 0.74 -5.73
CA ALA A 144 5.21 0.82 -6.77
C ALA A 144 6.19 -0.36 -6.70
N ILE A 145 6.60 -0.78 -5.51
CA ILE A 145 7.40 -2.00 -5.30
C ILE A 145 6.70 -3.22 -5.91
N LEU A 146 5.42 -3.41 -5.61
CA LEU A 146 4.65 -4.54 -6.14
C LEU A 146 4.55 -4.50 -7.67
N ALA A 147 4.32 -3.32 -8.23
CA ALA A 147 4.27 -3.12 -9.69
C ALA A 147 5.63 -3.39 -10.36
N SER A 148 6.74 -3.13 -9.67
CA SER A 148 8.11 -3.33 -10.16
C SER A 148 8.70 -4.70 -9.79
N THR A 149 7.95 -5.55 -9.09
CA THR A 149 8.42 -6.88 -8.69
C THR A 149 8.46 -7.84 -9.89
N ASP A 150 9.55 -8.60 -10.03
CA ASP A 150 9.57 -9.76 -10.93
C ASP A 150 8.81 -10.94 -10.32
N TRP A 151 7.54 -11.04 -10.69
CA TRP A 151 6.62 -12.05 -10.16
C TRP A 151 6.95 -13.49 -10.59
N ARG A 152 7.86 -13.69 -11.54
CA ARG A 152 8.36 -15.05 -11.89
C ARG A 152 9.06 -15.69 -10.71
N ASN A 153 9.74 -14.90 -9.89
CA ASN A 153 10.38 -15.35 -8.64
C ASN A 153 9.35 -15.81 -7.58
N PHE A 154 8.07 -15.47 -7.79
CA PHE A 154 6.94 -15.86 -6.91
C PHE A 154 6.01 -16.89 -7.58
N GLY A 155 6.47 -17.53 -8.66
CA GLY A 155 5.74 -18.59 -9.34
C GLY A 155 4.61 -18.12 -10.25
N LEU A 156 4.59 -16.84 -10.64
CA LEU A 156 3.66 -16.32 -11.63
C LEU A 156 4.36 -16.17 -12.99
N SER A 157 3.65 -16.47 -14.08
CA SER A 157 4.24 -16.39 -15.43
C SER A 157 4.42 -14.95 -15.93
N LYS A 158 3.67 -14.00 -15.36
CA LYS A 158 3.69 -12.57 -15.70
C LYS A 158 3.37 -11.73 -14.47
N ASN A 159 3.56 -10.42 -14.56
CA ASN A 159 3.09 -9.50 -13.54
C ASN A 159 1.55 -9.57 -13.44
N PRO A 160 0.97 -9.86 -12.27
CA PRO A 160 -0.48 -9.96 -12.11
C PRO A 160 -1.18 -8.59 -12.10
N ILE A 161 -0.42 -7.51 -11.88
CA ILE A 161 -0.96 -6.15 -11.77
C ILE A 161 -1.24 -5.59 -13.15
N ASN A 162 -2.49 -5.20 -13.41
CA ASN A 162 -2.86 -4.54 -14.66
C ASN A 162 -2.51 -3.05 -14.64
N ARG A 163 -2.71 -2.39 -13.50
CA ARG A 163 -2.34 -0.99 -13.27
C ARG A 163 -2.08 -0.74 -11.80
N ALA A 164 -1.19 0.20 -11.51
CA ALA A 164 -0.97 0.72 -10.16
C ALA A 164 -1.31 2.21 -10.10
N PHE A 165 -1.83 2.64 -8.93
CA PHE A 165 -2.14 4.03 -8.65
C PHE A 165 -1.53 4.44 -7.30
N PRO A 166 -0.21 4.64 -7.24
CA PRO A 166 0.46 5.15 -6.05
C PRO A 166 0.09 6.62 -5.80
N VAL A 167 -0.35 6.95 -4.59
CA VAL A 167 -0.69 8.32 -4.18
C VAL A 167 0.33 8.81 -3.17
N SER A 168 0.98 9.94 -3.46
CA SER A 168 1.99 10.57 -2.59
C SER A 168 3.06 9.59 -2.11
N GLY A 169 3.49 8.69 -3.02
CA GLY A 169 4.46 7.65 -2.72
C GLY A 169 5.88 8.18 -2.55
N LEU A 170 6.74 7.31 -2.04
CA LEU A 170 8.15 7.55 -1.80
C LEU A 170 8.95 6.55 -2.62
N TYR A 171 9.68 7.01 -3.64
CA TYR A 171 10.29 6.11 -4.64
C TYR A 171 11.80 6.07 -4.57
N ASP A 172 12.42 7.04 -3.88
CA ASP A 172 13.83 7.14 -3.51
C ASP A 172 13.92 7.26 -1.99
N LEU A 173 14.41 6.22 -1.31
CA LEU A 173 14.42 6.19 0.16
C LEU A 173 15.71 6.78 0.78
N GLU A 174 16.71 7.13 -0.02
CA GLU A 174 17.94 7.70 0.51
C GLU A 174 17.71 9.02 1.30
N PRO A 175 16.86 9.96 0.85
CA PRO A 175 16.54 11.14 1.66
C PRO A 175 15.85 10.81 2.99
N LEU A 176 15.06 9.73 3.05
CA LEU A 176 14.43 9.28 4.30
C LEU A 176 15.47 8.71 5.27
N ARG A 177 16.42 7.93 4.76
CA ARG A 177 17.55 7.41 5.55
C ARG A 177 18.35 8.54 6.20
N LEU A 178 18.51 9.66 5.51
CA LEU A 178 19.23 10.84 5.98
C LEU A 178 18.36 11.78 6.86
N SER A 179 17.12 11.41 7.15
CA SER A 179 16.19 12.17 7.98
C SER A 179 15.99 11.53 9.36
N TYR A 180 15.26 12.24 10.23
CA TYR A 180 14.88 11.74 11.56
C TYR A 180 14.10 10.40 11.51
N LEU A 181 13.46 10.08 10.39
CA LEU A 181 12.69 8.82 10.23
C LEU A 181 13.56 7.59 10.36
N ASN A 182 14.84 7.68 10.03
CA ASN A 182 15.72 6.53 10.07
C ASN A 182 16.03 6.02 11.48
N ALA A 183 15.71 6.78 12.51
CA ALA A 183 15.78 6.31 13.89
C ALA A 183 14.86 5.09 14.14
N ASP A 184 13.76 5.00 13.40
CA ASP A 184 12.81 3.87 13.47
C ASP A 184 12.97 2.90 12.28
N LEU A 185 13.32 3.41 11.09
CA LEU A 185 13.43 2.58 9.88
C LEU A 185 14.70 1.75 9.84
N LEU A 186 15.77 2.22 10.50
CA LEU A 186 17.07 1.55 10.66
C LEU A 186 17.71 1.09 9.35
N MET A 187 17.48 1.82 8.25
CA MET A 187 17.98 1.50 6.92
C MET A 187 19.46 1.87 6.76
N SER A 188 20.23 0.97 6.19
CA SER A 188 21.55 1.26 5.60
C SER A 188 21.39 1.84 4.18
N GLU A 189 22.47 2.31 3.58
CA GLU A 189 22.47 2.75 2.17
C GLU A 189 22.09 1.61 1.22
N GLU A 190 22.57 0.39 1.51
CA GLU A 190 22.27 -0.80 0.72
C GLU A 190 20.78 -1.18 0.84
N ASP A 191 20.20 -1.07 2.03
CA ASP A 191 18.77 -1.30 2.22
C ASP A 191 17.96 -0.31 1.39
N CYS A 192 18.32 0.98 1.42
CA CYS A 192 17.64 2.00 0.61
C CYS A 192 17.65 1.68 -0.87
N LYS A 193 18.80 1.27 -1.41
CA LYS A 193 18.92 0.87 -2.83
C LYS A 193 18.02 -0.33 -3.15
N ARG A 194 17.94 -1.29 -2.24
CA ARG A 194 17.18 -2.53 -2.42
C ARG A 194 15.67 -2.35 -2.39
N VAL A 195 15.20 -1.40 -1.57
CA VAL A 195 13.77 -1.14 -1.38
C VAL A 195 13.28 0.18 -1.98
N SER A 196 14.06 0.85 -2.81
CA SER A 196 13.63 2.04 -3.55
C SER A 196 13.11 1.66 -4.94
N PRO A 197 11.84 1.90 -5.25
CA PRO A 197 11.25 1.56 -6.56
C PRO A 197 12.03 2.09 -7.77
N ILE A 198 12.65 3.26 -7.68
CA ILE A 198 13.43 3.87 -8.77
C ILE A 198 14.59 2.98 -9.27
N HIS A 199 15.08 2.05 -8.42
CA HIS A 199 16.16 1.12 -8.77
C HIS A 199 15.64 -0.24 -9.24
N MET A 200 14.31 -0.43 -9.28
CA MET A 200 13.68 -1.72 -9.52
C MET A 200 12.82 -1.77 -10.78
N VAL A 201 12.72 -0.67 -11.53
CA VAL A 201 11.81 -0.58 -12.68
C VAL A 201 12.20 -1.63 -13.73
N PRO A 202 11.33 -2.62 -14.03
CA PRO A 202 11.61 -3.61 -15.05
C PRO A 202 11.30 -3.04 -16.44
N ASP A 203 11.85 -3.68 -17.50
CA ASP A 203 11.59 -3.30 -18.90
C ASP A 203 10.10 -3.33 -19.25
N GLU A 204 9.36 -4.26 -18.63
CA GLU A 204 7.90 -4.43 -18.80
C GLU A 204 7.17 -4.19 -17.47
N ALA A 205 7.10 -2.94 -17.04
CA ALA A 205 6.28 -2.54 -15.88
C ALA A 205 4.80 -2.36 -16.28
N PRO A 206 3.83 -2.69 -15.41
CA PRO A 206 2.45 -2.31 -15.65
C PRO A 206 2.30 -0.78 -15.66
N PRO A 207 1.35 -0.21 -16.42
CA PRO A 207 1.10 1.22 -16.40
C PRO A 207 0.81 1.73 -14.98
N MET A 208 1.44 2.84 -14.60
CA MET A 208 1.22 3.51 -13.32
C MET A 208 0.72 4.93 -13.53
N ILE A 209 -0.23 5.35 -12.70
CA ILE A 209 -0.64 6.75 -12.56
C ILE A 209 -0.14 7.19 -11.19
N ILE A 210 0.85 8.05 -11.16
CA ILE A 210 1.43 8.59 -9.92
C ILE A 210 0.74 9.92 -9.62
N ALA A 211 0.15 10.05 -8.44
CA ALA A 211 -0.52 11.26 -7.99
C ALA A 211 0.15 11.82 -6.72
N VAL A 212 0.17 13.14 -6.61
CA VAL A 212 0.65 13.86 -5.43
C VAL A 212 -0.23 15.09 -5.19
N GLY A 213 -0.52 15.40 -3.93
CA GLY A 213 -1.29 16.58 -3.55
C GLY A 213 -0.55 17.88 -3.87
N GLY A 214 -1.23 18.85 -4.47
CA GLY A 214 -0.63 20.15 -4.81
C GLY A 214 -0.11 20.93 -3.60
N GLY A 215 -0.67 20.70 -2.42
CA GLY A 215 -0.26 21.31 -1.14
C GLY A 215 0.84 20.54 -0.38
N GLU A 216 1.29 19.40 -0.88
CA GLU A 216 2.35 18.62 -0.24
C GLU A 216 3.73 19.27 -0.34
N THR A 217 4.71 18.72 0.37
CA THR A 217 6.08 19.27 0.40
C THR A 217 6.74 19.18 -0.98
N ASP A 218 7.76 19.98 -1.18
CA ASP A 218 8.52 19.93 -2.44
C ASP A 218 9.21 18.58 -2.62
N GLU A 219 9.59 17.93 -1.52
CA GLU A 219 10.18 16.60 -1.55
C GLU A 219 9.16 15.53 -1.98
N PHE A 220 7.93 15.51 -1.48
CA PHE A 220 6.88 14.60 -1.99
C PHE A 220 6.58 14.83 -3.48
N LYS A 221 6.59 16.09 -3.91
CA LYS A 221 6.45 16.42 -5.34
C LYS A 221 7.65 15.97 -6.17
N ARG A 222 8.89 16.08 -5.63
CA ARG A 222 10.10 15.56 -6.27
C ARG A 222 10.00 14.04 -6.41
N GLN A 223 9.68 13.35 -5.32
CA GLN A 223 9.50 11.89 -5.29
C GLN A 223 8.52 11.41 -6.37
N SER A 224 7.47 12.17 -6.65
CA SER A 224 6.47 11.80 -7.66
C SER A 224 6.86 12.11 -9.11
N ARG A 225 8.03 12.70 -9.35
CA ARG A 225 8.53 13.10 -10.69
C ARG A 225 9.77 12.34 -11.15
N ILE A 226 10.41 11.59 -10.25
CA ILE A 226 11.61 10.79 -10.51
C ILE A 226 11.29 9.46 -11.15
#